data_e0c1369bc3e8484bc983b5d5606771c0
#
_entry.id   e0c1369bc3e8484bc983b5d5606771c0
#
_cell.length_a   1.000
_cell.length_b   1.000
_cell.length_c   1.000
_cell.angle_alpha   90.00
_cell.angle_beta   90.00
_cell.angle_gamma   90.00
#
_symmetry.space_group_name_H-M   'P 1'
#
loop_
_entity.id
_entity.type
_entity.pdbx_description
1 polymer ?
#
loop_
_entity_poly.entity_id
_entity_poly.type
_entity_poly.pdbx_seq_one_letter_code
_entity_poly.pdbx_strand_id
1 'polypeptide(L)'
;MYESEIESFRAEVMQLNDYIADNPETGSEEFKASKAIVTLLRKHGIDVEFPFNNMETAFRGTINRGKSKKFAILAEYDALRGLGHACGHCASGSISVFAALILNELRESIDAQIDIIGTPDEETKGGKVYMVNDGVFNDYDAAIMIHMFNMNAVSMPFLALDSYEYIFYGAPAH
;
A
#
# COMPACT_ATOMS: atom_id res chain seq x y z
N MET A 1 21.54 12.26 -11.68
CA MET A 1 20.52 13.12 -12.33
C MET A 1 19.25 13.21 -11.48
N TYR A 2 18.87 12.16 -10.72
CA TYR A 2 17.64 12.14 -9.91
C TYR A 2 17.89 12.19 -8.38
N GLU A 3 19.12 12.46 -7.95
CA GLU A 3 19.49 12.49 -6.53
C GLU A 3 18.85 13.64 -5.76
N SER A 4 18.66 14.80 -6.42
CA SER A 4 18.03 15.97 -5.81
C SER A 4 16.53 15.75 -5.57
N GLU A 5 15.84 15.11 -6.51
CA GLU A 5 14.44 14.78 -6.40
C GLU A 5 14.21 13.72 -5.31
N ILE A 6 15.08 12.70 -5.27
CA ILE A 6 15.06 11.68 -4.22
C ILE A 6 15.21 12.33 -2.84
N GLU A 7 16.20 13.19 -2.68
CA GLU A 7 16.50 13.81 -1.38
C GLU A 7 15.38 14.78 -0.91
N SER A 8 14.70 15.45 -1.85
CA SER A 8 13.63 16.40 -1.52
C SER A 8 12.45 15.80 -0.77
N PHE A 9 12.13 14.53 -1.03
CA PHE A 9 10.99 13.85 -0.40
C PHE A 9 11.37 13.00 0.81
N ARG A 10 12.67 12.76 1.03
CA ARG A 10 13.15 11.85 2.09
C ARG A 10 12.57 12.18 3.46
N ALA A 11 12.64 13.43 3.87
CA ALA A 11 12.21 13.83 5.20
C ALA A 11 10.70 13.62 5.42
N GLU A 12 9.87 13.94 4.42
CA GLU A 12 8.42 13.79 4.51
C GLU A 12 8.02 12.31 4.54
N VAL A 13 8.68 11.49 3.73
CA VAL A 13 8.40 10.05 3.69
C VAL A 13 8.87 9.34 4.97
N MET A 14 10.01 9.74 5.53
CA MET A 14 10.44 9.22 6.83
C MET A 14 9.46 9.60 7.95
N GLN A 15 8.96 10.84 7.97
CA GLN A 15 7.92 11.26 8.91
C GLN A 15 6.62 10.48 8.72
N LEU A 16 6.21 10.19 7.47
CA LEU A 16 5.06 9.35 7.18
C LEU A 16 5.25 7.93 7.74
N ASN A 17 6.41 7.32 7.48
CA ASN A 17 6.75 6.00 8.00
C ASN A 17 6.67 5.95 9.53
N ASP A 18 7.30 6.91 10.21
CA ASP A 18 7.32 6.97 11.66
C ASP A 18 5.90 7.19 12.22
N TYR A 19 5.11 8.05 11.58
CA TYR A 19 3.72 8.28 11.97
C TYR A 19 2.87 7.01 11.85
N ILE A 20 3.00 6.24 10.76
CA ILE A 20 2.28 4.97 10.56
C ILE A 20 2.76 3.94 11.59
N ALA A 21 4.07 3.83 11.79
CA ALA A 21 4.66 2.90 12.77
C ALA A 21 4.20 3.17 14.20
N ASP A 22 4.10 4.44 14.60
CA ASP A 22 3.66 4.87 15.95
C ASP A 22 2.15 4.79 16.14
N ASN A 23 1.36 4.65 15.06
CA ASN A 23 -0.10 4.55 15.08
C ASN A 23 -0.58 3.28 14.38
N PRO A 24 -0.24 2.09 14.87
CA PRO A 24 -0.62 0.85 14.22
C PRO A 24 -2.13 0.64 14.23
N GLU A 25 -2.70 0.38 13.06
CA GLU A 25 -4.12 0.11 12.84
C GLU A 25 -4.27 -1.23 12.12
N THR A 26 -5.19 -2.07 12.58
CA THR A 26 -5.44 -3.39 11.99
C THR A 26 -6.27 -3.30 10.72
N GLY A 27 -6.27 -4.37 9.94
CA GLY A 27 -6.97 -4.44 8.66
C GLY A 27 -8.42 -3.96 8.70
N SER A 28 -8.82 -3.22 7.68
CA SER A 28 -10.07 -2.48 7.53
C SER A 28 -10.29 -1.30 8.51
N GLU A 29 -9.32 -0.99 9.37
CA GLU A 29 -9.38 0.10 10.36
C GLU A 29 -8.23 1.11 10.20
N GLU A 30 -7.53 1.09 9.07
CA GLU A 30 -6.33 1.89 8.77
C GLU A 30 -6.65 3.35 8.41
N PHE A 31 -7.54 4.00 9.17
CA PHE A 31 -8.06 5.35 8.87
C PHE A 31 -7.00 6.43 9.00
N LYS A 32 -6.09 6.33 9.97
CA LYS A 32 -5.02 7.32 10.16
C LYS A 32 -3.94 7.15 9.11
N ALA A 33 -3.51 5.91 8.87
CA ALA A 33 -2.49 5.58 7.89
C ALA A 33 -2.92 6.00 6.47
N SER A 34 -4.08 5.56 6.01
CA SER A 34 -4.62 5.90 4.70
C SER A 34 -4.80 7.41 4.51
N LYS A 35 -5.34 8.11 5.52
CA LYS A 35 -5.51 9.56 5.48
C LYS A 35 -4.18 10.33 5.44
N ALA A 36 -3.16 9.87 6.17
CA ALA A 36 -1.83 10.47 6.15
C ALA A 36 -1.19 10.32 4.77
N ILE A 37 -1.26 9.12 4.18
CA ILE A 37 -0.78 8.86 2.82
C ILE A 37 -1.49 9.74 1.79
N VAL A 38 -2.83 9.74 1.79
CA VAL A 38 -3.65 10.54 0.86
C VAL A 38 -3.34 12.03 0.99
N THR A 39 -3.15 12.52 2.23
CA THR A 39 -2.80 13.93 2.47
C THR A 39 -1.44 14.27 1.86
N LEU A 40 -0.44 13.41 2.02
CA LEU A 40 0.90 13.62 1.46
C LEU A 40 0.87 13.59 -0.08
N LEU A 41 0.20 12.61 -0.68
CA LEU A 41 0.07 12.52 -2.14
C LEU A 41 -0.62 13.75 -2.73
N ARG A 42 -1.72 14.20 -2.14
CA ARG A 42 -2.45 15.42 -2.56
C ARG A 42 -1.62 16.69 -2.38
N LYS A 43 -0.84 16.79 -1.31
CA LYS A 43 0.09 17.91 -1.07
C LYS A 43 1.06 18.09 -2.24
N HIS A 44 1.48 17.00 -2.87
CA HIS A 44 2.39 16.99 -4.02
C HIS A 44 1.66 16.93 -5.37
N GLY A 45 0.36 17.26 -5.40
CA GLY A 45 -0.40 17.43 -6.64
C GLY A 45 -0.82 16.15 -7.34
N ILE A 46 -0.73 14.99 -6.68
CA ILE A 46 -1.27 13.75 -7.21
C ILE A 46 -2.80 13.75 -7.02
N ASP A 47 -3.54 13.45 -8.08
CA ASP A 47 -5.01 13.30 -8.03
C ASP A 47 -5.35 11.97 -7.33
N VAL A 48 -6.05 12.04 -6.19
CA VAL A 48 -6.33 10.88 -5.35
C VAL A 48 -7.82 10.69 -5.16
N GLU A 49 -8.33 9.54 -5.63
CA GLU A 49 -9.64 9.00 -5.29
C GLU A 49 -9.56 8.32 -3.91
N PHE A 50 -10.38 8.76 -2.97
CA PHE A 50 -10.44 8.25 -1.61
C PHE A 50 -11.82 8.52 -1.00
N PRO A 51 -12.56 7.51 -0.52
CA PRO A 51 -12.24 6.08 -0.55
C PRO A 51 -12.25 5.49 -1.96
N PHE A 52 -11.68 4.29 -2.15
CA PHE A 52 -11.58 3.62 -3.43
C PHE A 52 -12.13 2.19 -3.35
N ASN A 53 -12.75 1.72 -4.44
CA ASN A 53 -13.27 0.34 -4.59
C ASN A 53 -14.19 -0.09 -3.44
N ASN A 54 -15.07 0.80 -2.96
CA ASN A 54 -15.98 0.55 -1.82
C ASN A 54 -15.27 0.14 -0.51
N MET A 55 -13.98 0.37 -0.38
CA MET A 55 -13.19 0.13 0.82
C MET A 55 -12.82 1.49 1.44
N GLU A 56 -13.25 1.74 2.67
CA GLU A 56 -13.15 3.06 3.32
C GLU A 56 -11.71 3.56 3.50
N THR A 57 -10.77 2.64 3.62
CA THR A 57 -9.35 2.94 3.82
C THR A 57 -8.49 2.76 2.57
N ALA A 58 -9.06 2.23 1.46
CA ALA A 58 -8.37 2.14 0.18
C ALA A 58 -8.33 3.48 -0.56
N PHE A 59 -7.29 3.68 -1.37
CA PHE A 59 -7.16 4.86 -2.22
C PHE A 59 -6.52 4.52 -3.57
N ARG A 60 -6.70 5.41 -4.56
CA ARG A 60 -5.97 5.37 -5.83
C ARG A 60 -5.47 6.76 -6.18
N GLY A 61 -4.16 6.95 -6.20
CA GLY A 61 -3.50 8.16 -6.70
C GLY A 61 -3.05 7.96 -8.14
N THR A 62 -3.36 8.91 -9.05
CA THR A 62 -3.10 8.76 -10.48
C THR A 62 -2.11 9.81 -10.99
N ILE A 63 -1.07 9.36 -11.68
CA ILE A 63 -0.05 10.15 -12.38
C ILE A 63 -0.22 9.91 -13.88
N ASN A 64 -0.19 10.96 -14.70
CA ASN A 64 -0.32 10.90 -16.17
C ASN A 64 -1.60 10.18 -16.66
N ARG A 65 -2.73 10.54 -16.10
CA ARG A 65 -4.03 9.96 -16.49
C ARG A 65 -4.25 9.95 -18.00
N GLY A 66 -4.75 8.82 -18.52
CA GLY A 66 -5.17 8.68 -19.91
C GLY A 66 -4.08 8.19 -20.88
N LYS A 67 -2.90 7.81 -20.40
CA LYS A 67 -1.91 7.10 -21.21
C LYS A 67 -2.35 5.67 -21.49
N SER A 68 -1.91 5.12 -22.63
CA SER A 68 -2.30 3.77 -23.08
C SER A 68 -1.69 2.66 -22.21
N LYS A 69 -0.45 2.83 -21.75
CA LYS A 69 0.20 1.92 -20.80
C LYS A 69 -0.15 2.31 -19.38
N LYS A 70 -0.46 1.32 -18.54
CA LYS A 70 -0.84 1.54 -17.17
C LYS A 70 -0.08 0.61 -16.23
N PHE A 71 0.51 1.19 -15.19
CA PHE A 71 1.23 0.46 -14.16
C PHE A 71 0.67 0.80 -12.79
N ALA A 72 0.59 -0.20 -11.90
CA ALA A 72 0.18 0.00 -10.52
C ALA A 72 1.38 -0.19 -9.58
N ILE A 73 1.52 0.71 -8.60
CA ILE A 73 2.37 0.56 -7.43
C ILE A 73 1.45 0.28 -6.24
N LEU A 74 1.63 -0.86 -5.57
CA LEU A 74 0.78 -1.24 -4.46
C LEU A 74 1.39 -0.78 -3.13
N ALA A 75 0.54 -0.29 -2.22
CA ALA A 75 0.93 0.17 -0.90
C ALA A 75 0.09 -0.53 0.16
N GLU A 76 0.74 -1.24 1.07
CA GLU A 76 0.16 -1.81 2.30
C GLU A 76 0.48 -0.92 3.48
N TYR A 77 -0.39 -0.87 4.48
CA TYR A 77 -0.23 -0.02 5.67
C TYR A 77 -0.98 -0.51 6.90
N ASP A 78 -1.55 -1.71 6.86
CA ASP A 78 -2.16 -2.37 8.02
C ASP A 78 -1.11 -2.98 8.95
N ALA A 79 -1.51 -3.21 10.21
CA ALA A 79 -0.68 -3.74 11.27
C ALA A 79 -1.26 -5.03 11.83
N LEU A 80 -0.40 -5.85 12.43
CA LEU A 80 -0.79 -7.05 13.16
C LEU A 80 -1.38 -6.69 14.52
N ARG A 81 -2.48 -7.31 14.87
CA ARG A 81 -3.12 -7.13 16.19
C ARG A 81 -2.16 -7.50 17.32
N GLY A 82 -1.88 -6.53 18.20
CA GLY A 82 -1.01 -6.70 19.36
C GLY A 82 0.48 -6.76 19.08
N LEU A 83 0.90 -6.71 17.80
CA LEU A 83 2.31 -6.73 17.38
C LEU A 83 2.73 -5.46 16.61
N GLY A 84 1.76 -4.62 16.22
CA GLY A 84 2.06 -3.45 15.42
C GLY A 84 2.56 -3.81 14.01
N HIS A 85 3.43 -2.98 13.45
CA HIS A 85 3.97 -3.18 12.09
C HIS A 85 5.11 -4.20 12.02
N ALA A 86 4.94 -5.38 12.64
CA ALA A 86 5.98 -6.43 12.63
C ALA A 86 6.23 -7.02 11.23
N CYS A 87 5.26 -6.97 10.31
CA CYS A 87 5.45 -7.33 8.89
C CYS A 87 6.12 -6.20 8.07
N GLY A 88 6.25 -4.99 8.63
CA GLY A 88 6.94 -3.88 7.98
C GLY A 88 6.08 -3.11 6.98
N HIS A 89 4.74 -3.19 7.05
CA HIS A 89 3.85 -2.47 6.13
C HIS A 89 3.98 -0.95 6.22
N CYS A 90 4.36 -0.38 7.37
CA CYS A 90 4.69 1.05 7.46
C CYS A 90 5.82 1.43 6.49
N ALA A 91 6.87 0.61 6.40
CA ALA A 91 7.98 0.84 5.47
C ALA A 91 7.59 0.51 4.02
N SER A 92 6.89 -0.61 3.78
CA SER A 92 6.41 -1.01 2.45
C SER A 92 5.53 0.07 1.81
N GLY A 93 4.51 0.55 2.53
CA GLY A 93 3.63 1.62 2.08
C GLY A 93 4.38 2.94 1.86
N SER A 94 5.28 3.31 2.78
CA SER A 94 6.06 4.55 2.66
C SER A 94 7.02 4.52 1.46
N ILE A 95 7.64 3.39 1.15
CA ILE A 95 8.49 3.22 -0.05
C ILE A 95 7.65 3.38 -1.32
N SER A 96 6.44 2.82 -1.35
CA SER A 96 5.52 2.97 -2.49
C SER A 96 5.09 4.42 -2.68
N VAL A 97 4.82 5.15 -1.60
CA VAL A 97 4.54 6.59 -1.62
C VAL A 97 5.76 7.35 -2.13
N PHE A 98 6.96 7.04 -1.64
CA PHE A 98 8.20 7.68 -2.09
C PHE A 98 8.41 7.51 -3.59
N ALA A 99 8.22 6.30 -4.11
CA ALA A 99 8.30 6.03 -5.54
C ALA A 99 7.28 6.86 -6.33
N ALA A 100 6.03 6.93 -5.86
CA ALA A 100 4.99 7.72 -6.51
C ALA A 100 5.32 9.22 -6.55
N LEU A 101 5.87 9.79 -5.48
CA LEU A 101 6.28 11.20 -5.45
C LEU A 101 7.39 11.49 -6.48
N ILE A 102 8.41 10.63 -6.54
CA ILE A 102 9.51 10.77 -7.53
C ILE A 102 8.97 10.64 -8.96
N LEU A 103 8.11 9.66 -9.22
CA LEU A 103 7.52 9.45 -10.54
C LEU A 103 6.61 10.61 -10.95
N ASN A 104 5.94 11.25 -10.00
CA ASN A 104 5.15 12.44 -10.26
C ASN A 104 6.02 13.64 -10.67
N GLU A 105 7.18 13.84 -10.07
CA GLU A 105 8.14 14.85 -10.52
C GLU A 105 8.66 14.55 -11.93
N LEU A 106 8.87 13.30 -12.25
CA LEU A 106 9.39 12.85 -13.54
C LEU A 106 8.30 12.63 -14.61
N ARG A 107 7.04 12.94 -14.30
CA ARG A 107 5.86 12.59 -15.11
C ARG A 107 5.96 13.02 -16.57
N GLU A 108 6.57 14.18 -16.87
CA GLU A 108 6.71 14.67 -18.24
C GLU A 108 7.62 13.78 -19.13
N SER A 109 8.50 12.99 -18.50
CA SER A 109 9.40 12.05 -19.19
C SER A 109 8.83 10.62 -19.27
N ILE A 110 7.65 10.37 -18.71
CA ILE A 110 7.04 9.04 -18.61
C ILE A 110 5.86 8.93 -19.56
N ASP A 111 5.93 8.00 -20.52
CA ASP A 111 4.83 7.72 -21.46
C ASP A 111 3.95 6.55 -20.96
N ALA A 112 3.50 6.66 -19.73
CA ALA A 112 2.58 5.72 -19.08
C ALA A 112 1.75 6.42 -18.01
N GLN A 113 0.57 5.91 -17.74
CA GLN A 113 -0.17 6.19 -16.51
C GLN A 113 0.40 5.33 -15.40
N ILE A 114 0.64 5.92 -14.24
CA ILE A 114 1.08 5.21 -13.04
C ILE A 114 0.07 5.50 -11.94
N ASP A 115 -0.49 4.45 -11.37
CA ASP A 115 -1.37 4.56 -10.23
C ASP A 115 -0.70 4.00 -8.98
N ILE A 116 -0.69 4.76 -7.88
CA ILE A 116 -0.44 4.21 -6.55
C ILE A 116 -1.76 3.78 -5.96
N ILE A 117 -1.86 2.49 -5.60
CA ILE A 117 -3.08 1.89 -5.07
C ILE A 117 -2.82 1.44 -3.63
N GLY A 118 -3.55 2.05 -2.70
CA GLY A 118 -3.56 1.63 -1.31
C GLY A 118 -4.44 0.39 -1.16
N THR A 119 -3.81 -0.70 -0.71
CA THR A 119 -4.43 -2.02 -0.56
C THR A 119 -4.51 -2.38 0.92
N PRO A 120 -5.60 -1.98 1.62
CA PRO A 120 -5.78 -2.23 3.04
C PRO A 120 -6.03 -3.71 3.33
N ASP A 121 -5.95 -4.07 4.64
CA ASP A 121 -6.43 -5.35 5.16
C ASP A 121 -5.70 -6.58 4.55
N GLU A 122 -4.38 -6.52 4.45
CA GLU A 122 -3.60 -7.66 3.95
C GLU A 122 -3.58 -8.80 4.96
N GLU A 123 -3.40 -8.47 6.25
CA GLU A 123 -3.15 -9.41 7.34
C GLU A 123 -4.40 -10.19 7.80
N THR A 124 -5.61 -9.83 7.34
CA THR A 124 -6.83 -10.49 7.81
C THR A 124 -7.72 -11.00 6.68
N LYS A 125 -8.34 -10.12 5.88
CA LYS A 125 -9.31 -10.51 4.84
C LYS A 125 -8.73 -10.49 3.42
N GLY A 126 -7.53 -9.92 3.25
CA GLY A 126 -6.89 -9.81 1.95
C GLY A 126 -7.57 -8.80 1.03
N GLY A 127 -7.49 -7.50 1.34
CA GLY A 127 -8.13 -6.45 0.55
C GLY A 127 -7.80 -6.51 -0.94
N LYS A 128 -6.58 -6.90 -1.30
CA LYS A 128 -6.17 -7.13 -2.71
C LYS A 128 -7.02 -8.19 -3.40
N VAL A 129 -7.47 -9.22 -2.69
CA VAL A 129 -8.31 -10.28 -3.27
C VAL A 129 -9.66 -9.71 -3.71
N TYR A 130 -10.27 -8.84 -2.90
CA TYR A 130 -11.50 -8.15 -3.28
C TYR A 130 -11.28 -7.27 -4.50
N MET A 131 -10.20 -6.48 -4.53
CA MET A 131 -9.85 -5.62 -5.68
C MET A 131 -9.65 -6.43 -6.97
N VAL A 132 -9.02 -7.62 -6.89
CA VAL A 132 -8.86 -8.53 -8.05
C VAL A 132 -10.23 -9.03 -8.51
N ASN A 133 -11.08 -9.47 -7.61
CA ASN A 133 -12.42 -9.98 -7.94
C ASN A 133 -13.32 -8.90 -8.55
N ASP A 134 -13.14 -7.64 -8.12
CA ASP A 134 -13.86 -6.47 -8.68
C ASP A 134 -13.24 -5.97 -9.99
N GLY A 135 -12.15 -6.60 -10.47
CA GLY A 135 -11.52 -6.29 -11.74
C GLY A 135 -10.64 -5.02 -11.72
N VAL A 136 -10.27 -4.50 -10.55
CA VAL A 136 -9.45 -3.27 -10.42
C VAL A 136 -8.18 -3.33 -11.26
N PHE A 137 -7.56 -4.51 -11.36
CA PHE A 137 -6.27 -4.68 -12.03
C PHE A 137 -6.36 -5.12 -13.49
N ASN A 138 -7.56 -5.32 -14.04
CA ASN A 138 -7.74 -5.87 -15.40
C ASN A 138 -7.14 -4.99 -16.51
N ASP A 139 -7.08 -3.68 -16.31
CA ASP A 139 -6.58 -2.71 -17.28
C ASP A 139 -5.10 -2.33 -17.09
N TYR A 140 -4.40 -2.95 -16.13
CA TYR A 140 -2.98 -2.66 -15.90
C TYR A 140 -2.08 -3.63 -16.65
N ASP A 141 -1.03 -3.09 -17.29
CA ASP A 141 0.01 -3.89 -17.94
C ASP A 141 0.89 -4.63 -16.92
N ALA A 142 1.10 -4.02 -15.74
CA ALA A 142 1.80 -4.65 -14.62
C ALA A 142 1.47 -3.96 -13.29
N ALA A 143 1.61 -4.70 -12.20
CA ALA A 143 1.60 -4.20 -10.84
C ALA A 143 2.89 -4.60 -10.12
N ILE A 144 3.43 -3.68 -9.32
CA ILE A 144 4.64 -3.91 -8.53
C ILE A 144 4.38 -3.51 -7.08
N MET A 145 4.96 -4.26 -6.17
CA MET A 145 4.98 -3.95 -4.73
C MET A 145 6.37 -4.22 -4.18
N ILE A 146 6.85 -3.35 -3.31
CA ILE A 146 8.05 -3.57 -2.52
C ILE A 146 7.60 -3.95 -1.12
N HIS A 147 7.97 -5.15 -0.69
CA HIS A 147 7.61 -5.67 0.62
C HIS A 147 8.86 -5.99 1.44
N MET A 148 8.82 -5.71 2.75
CA MET A 148 9.93 -6.01 3.65
C MET A 148 10.07 -7.52 3.79
N PHE A 149 11.32 -8.00 3.73
CA PHE A 149 11.65 -9.40 3.89
C PHE A 149 13.06 -9.58 4.48
N ASN A 150 13.42 -10.79 4.88
CA ASN A 150 14.72 -11.07 5.50
C ASN A 150 15.89 -11.17 4.49
N MET A 151 15.60 -11.04 3.20
CA MET A 151 16.60 -11.04 2.11
C MET A 151 16.09 -10.21 0.93
N ASN A 152 17.02 -9.78 0.07
CA ASN A 152 16.65 -9.16 -1.20
C ASN A 152 16.30 -10.25 -2.23
N ALA A 153 15.06 -10.22 -2.73
CA ALA A 153 14.59 -11.13 -3.75
C ALA A 153 13.69 -10.39 -4.75
N VAL A 154 13.78 -10.74 -6.03
CA VAL A 154 12.92 -10.16 -7.08
C VAL A 154 11.60 -10.92 -7.17
N SER A 155 11.61 -12.22 -6.87
CA SER A 155 10.44 -13.08 -6.86
C SER A 155 10.61 -14.17 -5.81
N MET A 156 9.55 -14.44 -5.08
CA MET A 156 9.51 -15.53 -4.10
C MET A 156 8.46 -16.55 -4.53
N PRO A 157 8.73 -17.86 -4.36
CA PRO A 157 7.70 -18.86 -4.52
C PRO A 157 6.71 -18.77 -3.35
N PHE A 158 5.44 -18.54 -3.67
CA PHE A 158 4.36 -18.57 -2.69
C PHE A 158 3.67 -19.93 -2.71
N LEU A 159 3.30 -20.42 -1.54
CA LEU A 159 2.46 -21.59 -1.37
C LEU A 159 1.03 -21.15 -1.08
N ALA A 160 0.07 -22.01 -1.44
CA ALA A 160 -1.31 -21.80 -1.00
C ALA A 160 -1.39 -21.96 0.52
N LEU A 161 -2.21 -21.14 1.15
CA LEU A 161 -2.45 -21.15 2.59
C LEU A 161 -3.96 -21.26 2.85
N ASP A 162 -4.34 -22.21 3.70
CA ASP A 162 -5.66 -22.27 4.30
C ASP A 162 -5.54 -22.02 5.80
N SER A 163 -6.40 -21.18 6.36
CA SER A 163 -6.45 -20.87 7.78
C SER A 163 -7.72 -21.40 8.40
N TYR A 164 -7.60 -22.10 9.53
CA TYR A 164 -8.73 -22.69 10.26
C TYR A 164 -8.69 -22.25 11.72
N GLU A 165 -9.82 -21.81 12.24
CA GLU A 165 -10.02 -21.56 13.67
C GLU A 165 -10.92 -22.65 14.26
N TYR A 166 -10.45 -23.31 15.32
CA TYR A 166 -11.21 -24.31 16.07
C TYR A 166 -11.60 -23.75 17.44
N ILE A 167 -12.90 -23.53 17.66
CA ILE A 167 -13.43 -23.01 18.90
C ILE A 167 -14.11 -24.12 19.67
N PHE A 168 -13.59 -24.43 20.88
CA PHE A 168 -14.16 -25.44 21.77
C PHE A 168 -14.93 -24.78 22.90
N TYR A 169 -16.23 -25.07 22.99
CA TYR A 169 -17.08 -24.62 24.08
C TYR A 169 -17.22 -25.73 25.11
N GLY A 170 -16.76 -25.50 26.33
CA GLY A 170 -16.83 -26.46 27.42
C GLY A 170 -16.82 -25.82 28.79
N ALA A 171 -17.15 -26.55 29.82
CA ALA A 171 -16.98 -26.16 31.21
C ALA A 171 -15.56 -26.55 31.66
N PRO A 172 -14.83 -25.69 32.38
CA PRO A 172 -13.56 -26.10 32.98
C PRO A 172 -13.82 -27.21 34.01
N ALA A 173 -13.02 -28.26 33.92
CA ALA A 173 -13.05 -29.36 34.85
C ALA A 173 -11.63 -29.66 35.36
N HIS A 174 -11.52 -30.04 36.61
CA HIS A 174 -10.29 -30.53 37.23
C HIS A 174 -10.15 -32.02 37.08
#